data_a007e5aed568251ddf91d29c775fa4fd
#
_entry.id   a007e5aed568251ddf91d29c775fa4fd
#
_cell.length_a   1.000
_cell.length_b   1.000
_cell.length_c   1.000
_cell.angle_alpha   90.00
_cell.angle_beta   90.00
_cell.angle_gamma   90.00
#
_symmetry.space_group_name_H-M   'P 1'
#
loop_
_entity.id
_entity.type
_entity.pdbx_description
1 polymer ?
#
loop_
_entity_poly.entity_id
_entity_poly.type
_entity_poly.pdbx_seq_one_letter_code
_entity_poly.pdbx_strand_id
1 'polypeptide(L)'
;MNEHRLLAKDEAKAFYDRFGAKQDTQAFYENPALEVLFEHAQFETAGNIVEFGCGTGRLAEEILRERAPETACYTGCDISETMVSLTQSRLAGFGERAEVQKSDGSIALPVGDRTVDRVISTYVLDLLDGEDISTFFAEAHRALSDGGLLSLAGLTHGTTLPSKALCGVWRTLHRVSPRLVGGCRPVNLLDYLDTEVWSLVYHTIVVTWGVPSEVLIASR
;
A
#
# COMPACT_ATOMS: atom_id res chain seq x y z
N MET A 1 14.46 -15.24 -19.52
CA MET A 1 13.23 -14.82 -18.85
C MET A 1 13.27 -13.29 -18.86
N ASN A 2 12.36 -12.61 -19.56
CA ASN A 2 12.38 -11.14 -19.62
C ASN A 2 11.90 -10.62 -18.26
N GLU A 3 12.82 -10.12 -17.46
CA GLU A 3 12.51 -9.29 -16.29
C GLU A 3 11.60 -8.15 -16.77
N HIS A 4 10.44 -8.02 -16.17
CA HIS A 4 9.54 -6.92 -16.45
C HIS A 4 10.29 -5.63 -16.06
N ARG A 5 10.51 -4.76 -17.04
CA ARG A 5 11.17 -3.47 -16.81
C ARG A 5 10.29 -2.66 -15.84
N LEU A 6 10.71 -2.58 -14.59
CA LEU A 6 10.10 -1.70 -13.58
C LEU A 6 10.53 -0.26 -13.82
N LEU A 7 9.74 0.68 -13.33
CA LEU A 7 10.20 2.06 -13.22
C LEU A 7 11.35 2.10 -12.20
N ALA A 8 12.44 2.77 -12.55
CA ALA A 8 13.45 3.09 -11.55
C ALA A 8 12.81 3.95 -10.44
N LYS A 9 13.30 3.85 -9.20
CA LYS A 9 12.76 4.60 -8.04
C LYS A 9 12.66 6.11 -8.35
N ASP A 10 13.66 6.68 -9.02
CA ASP A 10 13.64 8.08 -9.45
C ASP A 10 12.56 8.38 -10.51
N GLU A 11 12.28 7.42 -11.42
CA GLU A 11 11.22 7.58 -12.42
C GLU A 11 9.83 7.49 -11.77
N ALA A 12 9.63 6.57 -10.82
CA ALA A 12 8.41 6.46 -10.03
C ALA A 12 8.19 7.74 -9.22
N LYS A 13 9.21 8.22 -8.49
CA LYS A 13 9.18 9.49 -7.79
C LYS A 13 8.75 10.65 -8.71
N ALA A 14 9.42 10.81 -9.85
CA ALA A 14 9.11 11.89 -10.80
C ALA A 14 7.69 11.77 -11.40
N PHE A 15 7.16 10.55 -11.56
CA PHE A 15 5.79 10.32 -11.98
C PHE A 15 4.81 10.81 -10.91
N TYR A 16 4.96 10.36 -9.66
CA TYR A 16 4.07 10.73 -8.56
C TYR A 16 4.18 12.20 -8.15
N ASP A 17 5.37 12.81 -8.25
CA ASP A 17 5.54 14.27 -8.07
C ASP A 17 4.68 15.08 -9.06
N ARG A 18 4.45 14.57 -10.28
CA ARG A 18 3.59 15.22 -11.29
C ARG A 18 2.13 14.81 -11.17
N PHE A 19 1.87 13.59 -10.73
CA PHE A 19 0.53 13.06 -10.62
C PHE A 19 -0.23 13.75 -9.49
N GLY A 20 0.41 13.94 -8.34
CA GLY A 20 -0.08 14.72 -7.22
C GLY A 20 -1.49 14.32 -6.80
N ALA A 21 -2.31 15.31 -6.46
CA ALA A 21 -3.69 15.09 -6.02
C ALA A 21 -4.59 14.36 -7.03
N LYS A 22 -4.17 14.20 -8.30
CA LYS A 22 -4.92 13.41 -9.28
C LYS A 22 -4.99 11.93 -8.91
N GLN A 23 -4.10 11.44 -8.02
CA GLN A 23 -4.15 10.08 -7.53
C GLN A 23 -5.52 9.76 -6.90
N ASP A 24 -6.13 10.70 -6.22
CA ASP A 24 -7.46 10.51 -5.61
C ASP A 24 -8.56 10.17 -6.63
N THR A 25 -8.34 10.41 -7.93
CA THR A 25 -9.28 9.99 -8.99
C THR A 25 -9.30 8.48 -9.20
N GLN A 26 -8.32 7.72 -8.68
CA GLN A 26 -8.26 6.25 -8.75
C GLN A 26 -9.19 5.61 -7.72
N ALA A 27 -9.71 6.36 -6.76
CA ALA A 27 -10.62 5.90 -5.71
C ALA A 27 -11.80 5.06 -6.23
N PHE A 28 -12.26 5.27 -7.47
CA PHE A 28 -13.41 4.55 -8.02
C PHE A 28 -13.20 3.02 -8.11
N TYR A 29 -11.97 2.55 -8.28
CA TYR A 29 -11.67 1.11 -8.28
C TYR A 29 -10.97 0.65 -7.01
N GLU A 30 -10.29 1.56 -6.29
CA GLU A 30 -9.58 1.24 -5.04
C GLU A 30 -10.52 1.09 -3.86
N ASN A 31 -11.51 1.99 -3.71
CA ASN A 31 -12.38 2.04 -2.54
C ASN A 31 -13.05 0.71 -2.18
N PRO A 32 -13.60 -0.10 -3.11
CA PRO A 32 -14.20 -1.38 -2.73
C PRO A 32 -13.23 -2.36 -2.08
N ALA A 33 -11.95 -2.35 -2.48
CA ALA A 33 -10.93 -3.17 -1.84
C ALA A 33 -10.50 -2.58 -0.49
N LEU A 34 -10.44 -1.25 -0.37
CA LEU A 34 -10.15 -0.56 0.89
C LEU A 34 -11.25 -0.76 1.93
N GLU A 35 -12.53 -0.77 1.55
CA GLU A 35 -13.62 -1.11 2.47
C GLU A 35 -13.45 -2.52 3.04
N VAL A 36 -13.13 -3.51 2.21
CA VAL A 36 -12.83 -4.87 2.67
C VAL A 36 -11.61 -4.89 3.59
N LEU A 37 -10.57 -4.10 3.30
CA LEU A 37 -9.40 -3.97 4.17
C LEU A 37 -9.82 -3.38 5.52
N PHE A 38 -10.64 -2.34 5.55
CA PHE A 38 -11.13 -1.73 6.80
C PHE A 38 -11.93 -2.71 7.66
N GLU A 39 -12.77 -3.54 7.06
CA GLU A 39 -13.57 -4.54 7.78
C GLU A 39 -12.72 -5.58 8.53
N HIS A 40 -11.48 -5.83 8.10
CA HIS A 40 -10.65 -6.91 8.63
C HIS A 40 -9.36 -6.44 9.32
N ALA A 41 -8.93 -5.17 9.13
CA ALA A 41 -7.70 -4.64 9.70
C ALA A 41 -7.80 -4.23 11.18
N GLN A 42 -9.00 -4.29 11.78
CA GLN A 42 -9.25 -4.00 13.20
C GLN A 42 -8.67 -2.65 13.65
N PHE A 43 -8.90 -1.59 12.86
CA PHE A 43 -8.39 -0.25 13.19
C PHE A 43 -9.00 0.33 14.46
N GLU A 44 -10.18 -0.13 14.88
CA GLU A 44 -10.86 0.29 16.10
C GLU A 44 -10.07 -0.03 17.39
N THR A 45 -9.07 -0.91 17.28
CA THR A 45 -8.17 -1.25 18.40
C THR A 45 -6.74 -0.78 18.16
N ALA A 46 -6.48 -0.06 17.08
CA ALA A 46 -5.12 0.39 16.72
C ALA A 46 -4.62 1.48 17.67
N GLY A 47 -3.36 1.36 18.09
CA GLY A 47 -2.66 2.37 18.89
C GLY A 47 -1.59 3.08 18.09
N ASN A 48 -0.76 2.34 17.36
CA ASN A 48 0.33 2.87 16.56
C ASN A 48 0.30 2.28 15.14
N ILE A 49 0.08 3.14 14.17
CA ILE A 49 -0.12 2.78 12.76
C ILE A 49 1.06 3.30 11.94
N VAL A 50 1.64 2.47 11.08
CA VAL A 50 2.61 2.93 10.08
C VAL A 50 2.14 2.58 8.67
N GLU A 51 2.25 3.53 7.73
CA GLU A 51 1.90 3.35 6.33
C GLU A 51 3.11 3.54 5.43
N PHE A 52 3.40 2.52 4.62
CA PHE A 52 4.42 2.56 3.58
C PHE A 52 3.80 2.99 2.25
N GLY A 53 4.24 4.15 1.73
CA GLY A 53 3.68 4.76 0.53
C GLY A 53 2.35 5.46 0.79
N CYS A 54 2.33 6.44 1.69
CA CYS A 54 1.10 7.10 2.15
C CYS A 54 0.39 7.96 1.09
N GLY A 55 1.02 8.18 -0.07
CA GLY A 55 0.45 8.91 -1.20
C GLY A 55 -0.09 10.29 -0.83
N THR A 56 -1.36 10.55 -1.12
CA THR A 56 -2.03 11.82 -0.79
C THR A 56 -2.53 11.92 0.64
N GLY A 57 -2.40 10.86 1.45
CA GLY A 57 -2.90 10.79 2.82
C GLY A 57 -4.40 10.56 2.94
N ARG A 58 -5.11 10.24 1.84
CA ARG A 58 -6.55 9.99 1.86
C ARG A 58 -6.94 8.83 2.78
N LEU A 59 -6.21 7.71 2.68
CA LEU A 59 -6.42 6.55 3.54
C LEU A 59 -6.14 6.87 5.01
N ALA A 60 -5.02 7.53 5.28
CA ALA A 60 -4.62 7.96 6.62
C ALA A 60 -5.68 8.88 7.28
N GLU A 61 -6.20 9.85 6.51
CA GLU A 61 -7.25 10.75 6.98
C GLU A 61 -8.51 9.98 7.37
N GLU A 62 -8.96 9.03 6.54
CA GLU A 62 -10.13 8.21 6.83
C GLU A 62 -9.91 7.33 8.08
N ILE A 63 -8.75 6.67 8.19
CA ILE A 63 -8.42 5.86 9.35
C ILE A 63 -8.47 6.70 10.64
N LEU A 64 -7.76 7.83 10.67
CA LEU A 64 -7.66 8.67 11.87
C LEU A 64 -8.97 9.37 12.25
N ARG A 65 -9.84 9.64 11.27
CA ARG A 65 -11.11 10.33 11.49
C ARG A 65 -12.24 9.40 11.87
N GLU A 66 -12.30 8.20 11.25
CA GLU A 66 -13.51 7.39 11.26
C GLU A 66 -13.32 5.96 11.79
N ARG A 67 -12.08 5.44 11.79
CA ARG A 67 -11.84 4.03 12.02
C ARG A 67 -11.02 3.76 13.28
N ALA A 68 -10.02 4.58 13.58
CA ALA A 68 -9.11 4.39 14.71
C ALA A 68 -9.54 5.19 15.94
N PRO A 69 -9.12 4.78 17.16
CA PRO A 69 -9.35 5.56 18.38
C PRO A 69 -8.73 6.96 18.28
N GLU A 70 -9.30 7.92 19.02
CA GLU A 70 -8.75 9.28 19.10
C GLU A 70 -7.32 9.35 19.67
N THR A 71 -6.89 8.29 20.35
CA THR A 71 -5.54 8.14 20.90
C THR A 71 -4.55 7.51 19.92
N ALA A 72 -5.00 7.00 18.79
CA ALA A 72 -4.14 6.34 17.82
C ALA A 72 -3.17 7.35 17.20
N CYS A 73 -1.91 6.90 17.05
CA CYS A 73 -0.86 7.64 16.36
C CYS A 73 -0.60 7.01 14.98
N TYR A 74 -0.27 7.85 14.02
CA TYR A 74 0.00 7.46 12.65
C TYR A 74 1.37 8.00 12.19
N THR A 75 2.14 7.14 11.53
CA THR A 75 3.37 7.53 10.85
C THR A 75 3.29 7.10 9.39
N GLY A 76 3.36 8.04 8.47
CA GLY A 76 3.41 7.75 7.03
C GLY A 76 4.76 8.02 6.42
N CYS A 77 5.13 7.27 5.37
CA CYS A 77 6.28 7.62 4.54
C CYS A 77 5.96 7.49 3.04
N ASP A 78 6.58 8.35 2.24
CA ASP A 78 6.48 8.31 0.78
C ASP A 78 7.79 8.81 0.15
N ILE A 79 8.14 8.30 -1.03
CA ILE A 79 9.33 8.72 -1.78
C ILE A 79 9.12 10.08 -2.48
N SER A 80 7.87 10.41 -2.81
CA SER A 80 7.49 11.66 -3.48
C SER A 80 7.35 12.80 -2.48
N GLU A 81 8.10 13.87 -2.70
CA GLU A 81 8.00 15.08 -1.87
C GLU A 81 6.63 15.77 -2.01
N THR A 82 6.03 15.69 -3.20
CA THR A 82 4.68 16.19 -3.46
C THR A 82 3.66 15.42 -2.63
N MET A 83 3.75 14.08 -2.59
CA MET A 83 2.86 13.25 -1.79
C MET A 83 3.01 13.53 -0.29
N VAL A 84 4.25 13.61 0.21
CA VAL A 84 4.52 13.99 1.60
C VAL A 84 3.86 15.33 1.96
N SER A 85 4.02 16.35 1.11
CA SER A 85 3.44 17.68 1.34
C SER A 85 1.91 17.66 1.33
N LEU A 86 1.30 16.89 0.42
CA LEU A 86 -0.16 16.70 0.35
C LEU A 86 -0.68 16.01 1.61
N THR A 87 -0.02 14.94 2.03
CA THR A 87 -0.39 14.19 3.24
C THR A 87 -0.24 15.04 4.49
N GLN A 88 0.87 15.75 4.65
CA GLN A 88 1.07 16.68 5.77
C GLN A 88 -0.03 17.74 5.83
N SER A 89 -0.39 18.33 4.69
CA SER A 89 -1.47 19.32 4.60
C SER A 89 -2.82 18.72 4.98
N ARG A 90 -3.12 17.50 4.50
CA ARG A 90 -4.37 16.79 4.77
C ARG A 90 -4.50 16.41 6.25
N LEU A 91 -3.41 15.96 6.84
CA LEU A 91 -3.37 15.48 8.23
C LEU A 91 -3.08 16.57 9.26
N ALA A 92 -2.90 17.84 8.85
CA ALA A 92 -2.55 18.95 9.76
C ALA A 92 -3.51 19.11 10.95
N GLY A 93 -4.80 18.76 10.77
CA GLY A 93 -5.80 18.82 11.84
C GLY A 93 -5.61 17.78 12.96
N PHE A 94 -4.81 16.75 12.76
CA PHE A 94 -4.56 15.71 13.76
C PHE A 94 -3.37 16.05 14.69
N GLY A 95 -2.62 17.11 14.41
CA GLY A 95 -1.50 17.57 15.25
C GLY A 95 -0.42 16.51 15.40
N GLU A 96 0.02 16.30 16.64
CA GLU A 96 1.11 15.34 16.97
C GLU A 96 0.71 13.87 16.77
N ARG A 97 -0.55 13.57 16.50
CA ARG A 97 -1.01 12.20 16.21
C ARG A 97 -0.63 11.71 14.81
N ALA A 98 -0.24 12.60 13.90
CA ALA A 98 0.08 12.25 12.54
C ALA A 98 1.44 12.82 12.13
N GLU A 99 2.40 11.94 11.91
CA GLU A 99 3.71 12.26 11.39
C GLU A 99 3.87 11.72 9.97
N VAL A 100 4.49 12.51 9.08
CA VAL A 100 4.73 12.09 7.70
C VAL A 100 6.16 12.43 7.31
N GLN A 101 6.90 11.42 6.85
CA GLN A 101 8.31 11.51 6.53
C GLN A 101 8.57 11.18 5.04
N LYS A 102 9.56 11.84 4.46
CA LYS A 102 10.03 11.49 3.14
C LYS A 102 10.99 10.31 3.22
N SER A 103 10.70 9.25 2.45
CA SER A 103 11.59 8.11 2.28
C SER A 103 12.75 8.46 1.32
N ASP A 104 13.91 7.88 1.55
CA ASP A 104 15.06 7.91 0.64
C ASP A 104 14.97 6.88 -0.50
N GLY A 105 13.85 6.12 -0.55
CA GLY A 105 13.62 5.04 -1.50
C GLY A 105 14.08 3.66 -1.01
N SER A 106 14.58 3.56 0.21
CA SER A 106 14.76 2.27 0.89
C SER A 106 13.41 1.67 1.29
N ILE A 107 13.39 0.35 1.54
CA ILE A 107 12.20 -0.35 2.02
C ILE A 107 12.12 -0.32 3.55
N ALA A 108 12.68 0.71 4.17
CA ALA A 108 12.66 0.87 5.63
C ALA A 108 11.39 1.60 6.08
N LEU A 109 10.78 1.10 7.15
CA LEU A 109 9.72 1.81 7.86
C LEU A 109 10.33 2.75 8.92
N PRO A 110 9.86 4.01 9.02
CA PRO A 110 10.45 5.00 9.92
C PRO A 110 10.01 4.79 11.38
N VAL A 111 10.04 3.56 11.85
CA VAL A 111 9.61 3.15 13.20
C VAL A 111 10.58 2.13 13.78
N GLY A 112 10.60 2.03 15.12
CA GLY A 112 11.44 1.05 15.84
C GLY A 112 10.92 -0.39 15.72
N ASP A 113 11.73 -1.33 16.22
CA ASP A 113 11.36 -2.74 16.28
C ASP A 113 10.19 -2.95 17.25
N ARG A 114 9.15 -3.65 16.80
CA ARG A 114 7.99 -4.01 17.63
C ARG A 114 7.28 -2.82 18.29
N THR A 115 7.25 -1.67 17.60
CA THR A 115 6.67 -0.44 18.14
C THR A 115 5.29 -0.11 17.59
N VAL A 116 4.85 -0.80 16.53
CA VAL A 116 3.55 -0.53 15.91
C VAL A 116 2.66 -1.78 15.96
N ASP A 117 1.36 -1.56 15.96
CA ASP A 117 0.37 -2.66 15.94
C ASP A 117 -0.34 -2.77 14.58
N ARG A 118 -0.18 -1.78 13.68
CA ARG A 118 -0.66 -1.84 12.30
C ARG A 118 0.41 -1.37 11.34
N VAL A 119 0.70 -2.20 10.34
CA VAL A 119 1.48 -1.84 9.15
C VAL A 119 0.56 -1.89 7.96
N ILE A 120 0.54 -0.82 7.16
CA ILE A 120 -0.33 -0.67 6.01
C ILE A 120 0.51 -0.37 4.78
N SER A 121 0.12 -0.93 3.64
CA SER A 121 0.57 -0.47 2.32
C SER A 121 -0.50 -0.76 1.28
N THR A 122 -0.92 0.27 0.54
CA THR A 122 -1.97 0.14 -0.46
C THR A 122 -1.52 0.67 -1.82
N TYR A 123 -1.58 -0.18 -2.85
CA TYR A 123 -1.21 0.14 -4.24
C TYR A 123 0.22 0.70 -4.40
N VAL A 124 1.17 0.14 -3.60
CA VAL A 124 2.60 0.48 -3.63
C VAL A 124 3.44 -0.74 -4.01
N LEU A 125 3.12 -1.92 -3.45
CA LEU A 125 3.91 -3.13 -3.67
C LEU A 125 3.88 -3.60 -5.13
N ASP A 126 2.87 -3.22 -5.88
CA ASP A 126 2.73 -3.45 -7.31
C ASP A 126 3.67 -2.57 -8.18
N LEU A 127 4.37 -1.62 -7.56
CA LEU A 127 5.46 -0.83 -8.17
C LEU A 127 6.85 -1.43 -7.92
N LEU A 128 6.98 -2.31 -6.92
CA LEU A 128 8.25 -2.84 -6.44
C LEU A 128 8.64 -4.13 -7.16
N ASP A 129 9.93 -4.46 -7.16
CA ASP A 129 10.40 -5.78 -7.58
C ASP A 129 10.17 -6.85 -6.50
N GLY A 130 10.47 -8.12 -6.81
CA GLY A 130 10.23 -9.21 -5.88
C GLY A 130 11.15 -9.18 -4.66
N GLU A 131 12.36 -8.66 -4.79
CA GLU A 131 13.32 -8.53 -3.69
C GLU A 131 12.89 -7.42 -2.73
N ASP A 132 12.48 -6.26 -3.26
CA ASP A 132 11.94 -5.15 -2.49
C ASP A 132 10.64 -5.56 -1.77
N ILE A 133 9.74 -6.35 -2.42
CA ILE A 133 8.52 -6.87 -1.77
C ILE A 133 8.88 -7.81 -0.61
N SER A 134 9.80 -8.75 -0.82
CA SER A 134 10.25 -9.66 0.26
C SER A 134 10.89 -8.89 1.41
N THR A 135 11.68 -7.86 1.10
CA THR A 135 12.27 -6.96 2.08
C THR A 135 11.19 -6.20 2.86
N PHE A 136 10.12 -5.75 2.19
CA PHE A 136 8.99 -5.09 2.85
C PHE A 136 8.29 -6.02 3.85
N PHE A 137 8.04 -7.30 3.49
CA PHE A 137 7.45 -8.26 4.43
C PHE A 137 8.33 -8.48 5.67
N ALA A 138 9.65 -8.58 5.49
CA ALA A 138 10.59 -8.70 6.60
C ALA A 138 10.60 -7.43 7.49
N GLU A 139 10.56 -6.27 6.87
CA GLU A 139 10.53 -4.96 7.56
C GLU A 139 9.22 -4.74 8.31
N ALA A 140 8.07 -5.10 7.71
CA ALA A 140 6.79 -5.09 8.38
C ALA A 140 6.78 -6.02 9.61
N HIS A 141 7.36 -7.22 9.47
CA HIS A 141 7.50 -8.15 10.60
C HIS A 141 8.41 -7.58 11.70
N ARG A 142 9.50 -6.87 11.36
CA ARG A 142 10.36 -6.19 12.33
C ARG A 142 9.59 -5.14 13.13
N ALA A 143 8.82 -4.30 12.43
CA ALA A 143 8.13 -3.14 13.00
C ALA A 143 6.93 -3.53 13.87
N LEU A 144 6.18 -4.59 13.50
CA LEU A 144 4.99 -5.03 14.20
C LEU A 144 5.29 -5.61 15.58
N SER A 145 4.52 -5.23 16.56
CA SER A 145 4.42 -5.91 17.86
C SER A 145 3.75 -7.29 17.74
N ASP A 146 3.89 -8.12 18.75
CA ASP A 146 3.26 -9.45 18.75
C ASP A 146 1.73 -9.33 18.66
N GLY A 147 1.12 -10.03 17.72
CA GLY A 147 -0.30 -9.93 17.39
C GLY A 147 -0.70 -8.71 16.56
N GLY A 148 0.28 -7.88 16.15
CA GLY A 148 0.03 -6.77 15.24
C GLY A 148 -0.34 -7.25 13.83
N LEU A 149 -1.04 -6.41 13.07
CA LEU A 149 -1.57 -6.74 11.75
C LEU A 149 -0.84 -6.00 10.62
N LEU A 150 -0.45 -6.77 9.62
CA LEU A 150 -0.07 -6.30 8.30
C LEU A 150 -1.32 -6.26 7.42
N SER A 151 -1.63 -5.10 6.84
CA SER A 151 -2.83 -4.86 6.03
C SER A 151 -2.44 -4.33 4.65
N LEU A 152 -2.66 -5.12 3.62
CA LEU A 152 -2.22 -4.84 2.25
C LEU A 152 -3.38 -4.81 1.28
N ALA A 153 -3.35 -3.86 0.34
CA ALA A 153 -4.17 -3.89 -0.87
C ALA A 153 -3.30 -3.52 -2.09
N GLY A 154 -3.52 -4.16 -3.23
CA GLY A 154 -2.76 -3.87 -4.44
C GLY A 154 -3.33 -4.55 -5.68
N LEU A 155 -2.86 -4.13 -6.86
CA LEU A 155 -3.27 -4.74 -8.12
C LEU A 155 -2.78 -6.18 -8.22
N THR A 156 -3.67 -7.09 -8.60
CA THR A 156 -3.34 -8.51 -8.73
C THR A 156 -3.77 -9.10 -10.08
N HIS A 157 -3.56 -10.38 -10.25
CA HIS A 157 -3.92 -11.07 -11.48
C HIS A 157 -5.44 -11.30 -11.57
N GLY A 158 -5.99 -11.13 -12.79
CA GLY A 158 -7.41 -11.34 -13.04
C GLY A 158 -7.88 -12.75 -12.73
N THR A 159 -8.99 -12.89 -12.03
CA THR A 159 -9.64 -14.18 -11.69
C THR A 159 -10.75 -14.52 -12.65
N THR A 160 -11.49 -13.52 -13.16
CA THR A 160 -12.58 -13.68 -14.12
C THR A 160 -12.12 -13.48 -15.57
N LEU A 161 -12.88 -13.95 -16.57
CA LEU A 161 -12.53 -13.73 -17.97
C LEU A 161 -12.35 -12.25 -18.34
N PRO A 162 -13.26 -11.32 -17.93
CA PRO A 162 -13.08 -9.90 -18.19
C PRO A 162 -11.83 -9.33 -17.50
N SER A 163 -11.58 -9.67 -16.22
CA SER A 163 -10.41 -9.19 -15.51
C SER A 163 -9.09 -9.74 -16.09
N LYS A 164 -9.07 -11.01 -16.55
CA LYS A 164 -7.93 -11.59 -17.25
C LYS A 164 -7.63 -10.87 -18.57
N ALA A 165 -8.66 -10.51 -19.33
CA ALA A 165 -8.50 -9.73 -20.56
C ALA A 165 -7.94 -8.33 -20.28
N LEU A 166 -8.48 -7.64 -19.26
CA LEU A 166 -7.99 -6.32 -18.85
C LEU A 166 -6.55 -6.39 -18.37
N CYS A 167 -6.21 -7.36 -17.52
CA CYS A 167 -4.83 -7.60 -17.08
C CYS A 167 -3.88 -7.91 -18.26
N GLY A 168 -4.37 -8.59 -19.29
CA GLY A 168 -3.62 -8.84 -20.53
C GLY A 168 -3.27 -7.55 -21.27
N VAL A 169 -4.24 -6.65 -21.42
CA VAL A 169 -4.05 -5.31 -21.99
C VAL A 169 -3.09 -4.50 -21.12
N TRP A 170 -3.30 -4.48 -19.80
CA TRP A 170 -2.45 -3.79 -18.85
C TRP A 170 -0.98 -4.23 -18.92
N ARG A 171 -0.73 -5.55 -18.93
CA ARG A 171 0.62 -6.10 -19.09
C ARG A 171 1.26 -5.73 -20.44
N THR A 172 0.46 -5.65 -21.50
CA THR A 172 0.95 -5.22 -22.81
C THR A 172 1.36 -3.75 -22.79
N LEU A 173 0.53 -2.88 -22.21
CA LEU A 173 0.85 -1.45 -22.03
C LEU A 173 2.07 -1.26 -21.13
N HIS A 174 2.16 -2.01 -20.03
CA HIS A 174 3.32 -1.99 -19.14
C HIS A 174 4.62 -2.41 -19.86
N ARG A 175 4.56 -3.43 -20.73
CA ARG A 175 5.72 -3.85 -21.56
C ARG A 175 6.16 -2.80 -22.57
N VAL A 176 5.20 -2.07 -23.14
CA VAL A 176 5.50 -0.98 -24.11
C VAL A 176 6.11 0.20 -23.38
N SER A 177 5.50 0.65 -22.29
CA SER A 177 6.02 1.70 -21.41
C SER A 177 5.36 1.60 -20.03
N PRO A 178 6.11 1.28 -18.97
CA PRO A 178 5.58 1.27 -17.60
C PRO A 178 4.89 2.58 -17.19
N ARG A 179 5.36 3.71 -17.75
CA ARG A 179 4.78 5.04 -17.48
C ARG A 179 3.32 5.19 -17.92
N LEU A 180 2.84 4.40 -18.91
CA LEU A 180 1.46 4.45 -19.38
C LEU A 180 0.46 3.93 -18.34
N VAL A 181 0.93 3.10 -17.42
CA VAL A 181 0.13 2.47 -16.36
C VAL A 181 0.64 2.86 -14.96
N GLY A 182 1.34 3.98 -14.84
CA GLY A 182 1.87 4.48 -13.57
C GLY A 182 2.98 3.61 -12.95
N GLY A 183 3.53 2.66 -13.72
CA GLY A 183 4.51 1.68 -13.23
C GLY A 183 3.90 0.44 -12.60
N CYS A 184 2.61 0.45 -12.30
CA CYS A 184 1.91 -0.64 -11.61
C CYS A 184 1.88 -1.93 -12.45
N ARG A 185 2.10 -3.06 -11.80
CA ARG A 185 1.99 -4.40 -12.39
C ARG A 185 1.18 -5.31 -11.47
N PRO A 186 0.41 -6.26 -12.00
CA PRO A 186 -0.24 -7.25 -11.15
C PRO A 186 0.79 -8.06 -10.36
N VAL A 187 0.59 -8.13 -9.04
CA VAL A 187 1.39 -8.91 -8.09
C VAL A 187 0.43 -9.82 -7.32
N ASN A 188 0.86 -11.03 -7.00
CA ASN A 188 0.17 -11.90 -6.06
C ASN A 188 0.87 -11.74 -4.70
N LEU A 189 0.29 -10.98 -3.80
CA LEU A 189 0.89 -10.68 -2.49
C LEU A 189 0.99 -11.92 -1.61
N LEU A 190 0.07 -12.86 -1.77
CA LEU A 190 0.08 -14.12 -1.02
C LEU A 190 1.33 -14.95 -1.29
N ASP A 191 1.95 -14.84 -2.47
CA ASP A 191 3.17 -15.58 -2.82
C ASP A 191 4.39 -15.14 -1.97
N TYR A 192 4.33 -13.97 -1.33
CA TYR A 192 5.38 -13.41 -0.46
C TYR A 192 5.13 -13.65 1.03
N LEU A 193 3.95 -14.19 1.39
CA LEU A 193 3.61 -14.45 2.78
C LEU A 193 4.24 -15.78 3.23
N ASP A 194 5.30 -15.70 4.02
CA ASP A 194 5.89 -16.86 4.67
C ASP A 194 5.04 -17.33 5.84
N THR A 195 4.38 -18.47 5.68
CA THR A 195 3.48 -19.04 6.69
C THR A 195 4.20 -19.61 7.92
N GLU A 196 5.53 -19.66 7.92
CA GLU A 196 6.30 -20.02 9.13
C GLU A 196 6.41 -18.85 10.12
N VAL A 197 6.33 -17.61 9.60
CA VAL A 197 6.45 -16.38 10.42
C VAL A 197 5.17 -15.55 10.46
N TRP A 198 4.26 -15.74 9.51
CA TRP A 198 3.00 -15.01 9.40
C TRP A 198 1.79 -15.92 9.56
N SER A 199 0.80 -15.47 10.29
CA SER A 199 -0.53 -16.10 10.34
C SER A 199 -1.49 -15.34 9.42
N LEU A 200 -1.99 -16.02 8.37
CA LEU A 200 -2.98 -15.42 7.46
C LEU A 200 -4.31 -15.23 8.21
N VAL A 201 -4.75 -13.98 8.32
CA VAL A 201 -6.02 -13.60 8.96
C VAL A 201 -7.15 -13.52 7.94
N TYR A 202 -6.88 -12.86 6.81
CA TYR A 202 -7.88 -12.68 5.75
C TYR A 202 -7.21 -12.53 4.39
N HIS A 203 -7.85 -13.07 3.35
CA HIS A 203 -7.40 -12.91 1.97
C HIS A 203 -8.58 -12.96 1.01
N THR A 204 -8.64 -12.01 0.08
CA THR A 204 -9.62 -12.00 -1.00
C THR A 204 -9.13 -11.21 -2.21
N ILE A 205 -9.83 -11.39 -3.34
CA ILE A 205 -9.64 -10.59 -4.56
C ILE A 205 -10.96 -9.90 -4.88
N VAL A 206 -10.95 -8.58 -4.82
CA VAL A 206 -12.08 -7.70 -5.17
C VAL A 206 -11.91 -7.26 -6.63
N VAL A 207 -12.93 -7.46 -7.45
CA VAL A 207 -12.90 -7.03 -8.86
C VAL A 207 -13.87 -5.89 -9.06
N THR A 208 -13.36 -4.70 -9.31
CA THR A 208 -14.17 -3.48 -9.52
C THR A 208 -13.89 -2.92 -10.90
N TRP A 209 -14.92 -2.77 -11.73
CA TRP A 209 -14.81 -2.34 -13.14
C TRP A 209 -13.80 -3.17 -13.96
N GLY A 210 -13.63 -4.45 -13.60
CA GLY A 210 -12.68 -5.35 -14.23
C GLY A 210 -11.25 -5.26 -13.69
N VAL A 211 -10.94 -4.30 -12.81
CA VAL A 211 -9.65 -4.15 -12.12
C VAL A 211 -9.63 -5.06 -10.89
N PRO A 212 -8.77 -6.08 -10.84
CA PRO A 212 -8.64 -6.97 -9.69
C PRO A 212 -7.68 -6.38 -8.66
N SER A 213 -8.14 -6.25 -7.45
CA SER A 213 -7.35 -5.83 -6.28
C SER A 213 -7.31 -6.96 -5.26
N GLU A 214 -6.13 -7.34 -4.82
CA GLU A 214 -5.92 -8.30 -3.74
C GLU A 214 -5.93 -7.56 -2.41
N VAL A 215 -6.66 -8.10 -1.43
CA VAL A 215 -6.62 -7.66 -0.04
C VAL A 215 -6.05 -8.80 0.79
N LEU A 216 -5.02 -8.52 1.57
CA LEU A 216 -4.34 -9.47 2.43
C LEU A 216 -4.15 -8.87 3.81
N ILE A 217 -4.63 -9.59 4.84
CA ILE A 217 -4.37 -9.28 6.25
C ILE A 217 -3.65 -10.46 6.87
N ALA A 218 -2.52 -10.19 7.49
CA ALA A 218 -1.73 -11.20 8.20
C ALA A 218 -1.34 -10.70 9.59
N SER A 219 -1.26 -11.60 10.55
CA SER A 219 -0.77 -11.31 11.89
C SER A 219 0.66 -11.81 12.04
N ARG A 220 1.45 -11.02 12.74
CA ARG A 220 2.74 -11.44 13.24
C ARG A 220 2.60 -12.47 14.34
#